data_e65c1fe92fd1c09b84e2aea08effd591
#
_entry.id   e65c1fe92fd1c09b84e2aea08effd591
#
_cell.length_a   1.000
_cell.length_b   1.000
_cell.length_c   1.000
_cell.angle_alpha   90.00
_cell.angle_beta   90.00
_cell.angle_gamma   90.00
#
_symmetry.space_group_name_H-M   'P 1'
#
loop_
_entity.id
_entity.type
_entity.pdbx_description
1 polymer ?
#
loop_
_entity_poly.entity_id
_entity_poly.type
_entity_poly.pdbx_seq_one_letter_code
_entity_poly.pdbx_strand_id
1 'polypeptide(L)'
;MKKRHSIHVLLAAAALLLAMAACTKDELADGDRLPEGQYPLEIARITLGVEGGEAQPWGTPQTRVSEIADGNSSKFDADDKFAVQIDGKEEVGTYTVQDDGSAEAEIPLYWSDTGEHTVTAWYPATGGTLDLSDQSQSLAYLLGGTGSGNYQTQVTLNFTHALAKVRVTPSDDALGEVQSLQLYTYTQCTYEKGKAGQGSQEGWIDMKKCEYTENGATITCWEANVVPGYAISKLRANGTEERNLSAAFTPEAGKFYNITLDYDKGYNLSTDGKTYEVYNANGLLAWNEAARKDLSINCTLTADIDLTGKTWTPIGDGSTSANSYQGTFDGQGHRIKGLTITTDNPQGESAALFYGISGNGEVKNLQLVDVDYDVKQVGASGGIVHINHGTLTACSVTGTITTARGNPAGIACLNYGTITACWFNGTITGTTPSNIATNNSDTITACYFGENGYGGVAWDFGTTDTHAIGTDESWQPAIDGMNPALTGNDYQWVLGPDDLPVLQKKQ
;
A
#
# COMPACT_ATOMS: atom_id res chain seq x y z
N MET A 1 10.14 -2.95 70.59
CA MET A 1 10.23 -4.40 70.60
C MET A 1 9.66 -4.98 69.31
N LYS A 2 10.34 -4.82 68.15
CA LYS A 2 9.90 -5.40 66.84
C LYS A 2 11.12 -5.65 65.93
N LYS A 3 12.20 -6.18 66.39
CA LYS A 3 13.41 -6.52 65.58
C LYS A 3 14.01 -7.90 65.89
N ARG A 4 13.26 -8.84 66.48
CA ARG A 4 13.78 -10.16 66.85
C ARG A 4 13.19 -11.34 66.05
N HIS A 5 12.14 -11.15 65.21
CA HIS A 5 11.53 -12.26 64.47
C HIS A 5 12.13 -12.46 63.07
N SER A 6 12.74 -11.45 62.44
CA SER A 6 13.32 -11.57 61.09
C SER A 6 14.64 -12.38 61.01
N ILE A 7 15.38 -12.45 62.13
CA ILE A 7 16.67 -13.18 62.15
C ILE A 7 16.48 -14.68 62.24
N HIS A 8 15.42 -15.17 62.85
CA HIS A 8 15.18 -16.61 62.99
C HIS A 8 14.59 -17.23 61.72
N VAL A 9 13.88 -16.50 60.88
CA VAL A 9 13.37 -16.99 59.60
C VAL A 9 14.50 -17.11 58.55
N LEU A 10 15.44 -16.15 58.53
CA LEU A 10 16.61 -16.18 57.66
C LEU A 10 17.61 -17.30 58.07
N LEU A 11 17.75 -17.60 59.39
CA LEU A 11 18.59 -18.72 59.87
C LEU A 11 17.94 -20.10 59.60
N ALA A 12 16.62 -20.20 59.57
CA ALA A 12 15.90 -21.42 59.20
C ALA A 12 15.99 -21.72 57.70
N ALA A 13 15.90 -20.69 56.85
CA ALA A 13 16.07 -20.83 55.42
C ALA A 13 17.51 -21.18 55.01
N ALA A 14 18.53 -20.57 55.68
CA ALA A 14 19.92 -20.90 55.45
C ALA A 14 20.28 -22.31 55.99
N ALA A 15 19.62 -22.76 57.04
CA ALA A 15 19.83 -24.11 57.55
C ALA A 15 19.16 -25.19 56.66
N LEU A 16 18.06 -24.90 56.01
CA LEU A 16 17.42 -25.79 55.03
C LEU A 16 18.25 -25.89 53.74
N LEU A 17 18.84 -24.79 53.27
CA LEU A 17 19.75 -24.78 52.11
C LEU A 17 21.09 -25.50 52.42
N LEU A 18 21.60 -25.43 53.64
CA LEU A 18 22.78 -26.20 54.06
C LEU A 18 22.48 -27.67 54.31
N ALA A 19 21.24 -28.03 54.64
CA ALA A 19 20.86 -29.45 54.81
C ALA A 19 20.69 -30.15 53.45
N MET A 20 20.31 -29.42 52.39
CA MET A 20 20.25 -29.99 51.05
C MET A 20 21.63 -30.14 50.38
N ALA A 21 22.62 -29.32 50.78
CA ALA A 21 23.99 -29.43 50.30
C ALA A 21 24.83 -30.55 51.00
N ALA A 22 24.30 -31.18 52.05
CA ALA A 22 25.03 -32.20 52.84
C ALA A 22 24.62 -33.65 52.53
N CYS A 23 23.69 -33.88 51.60
CA CYS A 23 23.21 -35.23 51.24
C CYS A 23 23.65 -35.70 49.85
N THR A 24 24.78 -35.23 49.35
CA THR A 24 25.24 -35.68 48.00
C THR A 24 26.64 -36.30 48.06
N LYS A 25 26.85 -37.25 48.91
CA LYS A 25 27.93 -38.22 48.79
C LYS A 25 27.49 -39.55 49.35
N ASP A 26 26.52 -40.16 48.74
CA ASP A 26 26.26 -41.56 48.98
C ASP A 26 25.76 -42.26 47.70
N GLU A 27 26.65 -43.14 47.29
CA GLU A 27 26.42 -44.41 46.64
C GLU A 27 25.42 -44.42 45.46
N LEU A 28 25.92 -44.13 44.27
CA LEU A 28 25.36 -44.61 43.02
C LEU A 28 25.40 -46.16 43.06
N ALA A 29 24.33 -46.77 43.50
CA ALA A 29 24.29 -48.18 43.85
C ALA A 29 24.08 -49.11 42.66
N ASP A 30 24.05 -48.65 41.43
CA ASP A 30 23.99 -49.52 40.26
C ASP A 30 24.42 -48.74 39.01
N GLY A 31 25.70 -48.57 38.81
CA GLY A 31 26.26 -47.87 37.65
C GLY A 31 25.84 -46.38 37.61
N ASP A 32 25.55 -45.86 36.44
CA ASP A 32 25.28 -44.44 36.22
C ASP A 32 23.81 -44.04 36.48
N ARG A 33 22.97 -44.88 37.08
CA ARG A 33 21.52 -44.61 37.33
C ARG A 33 21.30 -43.75 38.56
N LEU A 34 20.44 -42.73 38.41
CA LEU A 34 19.98 -41.87 39.50
C LEU A 34 18.68 -42.39 40.12
N PRO A 35 18.42 -42.17 41.41
CA PRO A 35 17.14 -42.46 42.04
C PRO A 35 15.99 -41.70 41.37
N GLU A 36 14.89 -42.38 41.08
CA GLU A 36 13.72 -41.83 40.40
C GLU A 36 13.11 -40.66 41.20
N GLY A 37 12.80 -39.54 40.51
CA GLY A 37 12.13 -38.38 41.09
C GLY A 37 12.97 -37.51 42.02
N GLN A 38 14.29 -37.74 42.16
CA GLN A 38 15.15 -36.97 43.09
C GLN A 38 15.92 -35.81 42.47
N TYR A 39 16.20 -35.85 41.17
CA TYR A 39 17.02 -34.85 40.48
C TYR A 39 16.24 -34.17 39.37
N PRO A 40 15.52 -33.07 39.68
CA PRO A 40 14.72 -32.37 38.69
C PRO A 40 15.58 -31.66 37.64
N LEU A 41 15.10 -31.60 36.43
CA LEU A 41 15.67 -30.74 35.36
C LEU A 41 15.36 -29.29 35.72
N GLU A 42 16.41 -28.51 35.98
CA GLU A 42 16.30 -27.07 36.25
C GLU A 42 16.78 -26.25 35.05
N ILE A 43 16.03 -25.26 34.66
CA ILE A 43 16.35 -24.32 33.57
C ILE A 43 16.76 -22.99 34.20
N ALA A 44 18.06 -22.71 34.15
CA ALA A 44 18.64 -21.50 34.72
C ALA A 44 18.44 -20.26 33.83
N ARG A 45 18.37 -20.49 32.51
CA ARG A 45 18.32 -19.40 31.55
C ARG A 45 17.72 -19.84 30.23
N ILE A 46 16.94 -18.95 29.65
CA ILE A 46 16.43 -19.06 28.28
C ILE A 46 17.05 -17.93 27.45
N THR A 47 17.58 -18.27 26.29
CA THR A 47 18.03 -17.29 25.30
C THR A 47 17.29 -17.52 23.99
N LEU A 48 16.96 -16.43 23.28
CA LEU A 48 16.41 -16.48 21.95
C LEU A 48 17.48 -15.95 21.01
N GLY A 49 18.06 -16.82 20.19
CA GLY A 49 19.15 -16.51 19.28
C GLY A 49 18.68 -16.49 17.83
N VAL A 50 19.51 -15.93 16.96
CA VAL A 50 19.36 -15.95 15.51
C VAL A 50 20.50 -16.74 14.90
N GLU A 51 20.19 -17.74 14.08
CA GLU A 51 21.21 -18.42 13.28
C GLU A 51 21.44 -17.68 11.94
N GLY A 52 22.65 -17.14 11.80
CA GLY A 52 23.43 -16.99 10.59
C GLY A 52 22.98 -16.10 9.44
N GLY A 53 23.76 -15.04 9.20
CA GLY A 53 24.01 -14.37 7.90
C GLY A 53 23.09 -13.22 7.54
N GLU A 54 23.67 -12.04 7.34
CA GLU A 54 23.23 -10.75 6.77
C GLU A 54 21.78 -10.22 7.01
N ALA A 55 20.86 -11.01 7.53
CA ALA A 55 19.65 -10.50 8.13
C ALA A 55 19.99 -9.93 9.53
N GLN A 56 19.47 -8.76 9.86
CA GLN A 56 19.73 -8.10 11.15
C GLN A 56 19.46 -9.09 12.29
N PRO A 57 20.40 -9.28 13.24
CA PRO A 57 20.18 -10.20 14.33
C PRO A 57 19.05 -9.73 15.23
N TRP A 58 18.13 -10.63 15.54
CA TRP A 58 17.16 -10.44 16.61
C TRP A 58 17.92 -10.46 17.93
N GLY A 59 17.93 -9.35 18.65
CA GLY A 59 18.78 -9.17 19.84
C GLY A 59 18.37 -10.02 21.04
N THR A 60 19.12 -9.93 22.13
CA THR A 60 18.99 -10.76 23.35
C THR A 60 17.72 -10.45 24.15
N PRO A 61 17.00 -11.45 24.69
CA PRO A 61 15.62 -11.35 25.15
C PRO A 61 15.40 -10.90 26.60
N GLN A 62 14.21 -10.37 26.81
CA GLN A 62 13.51 -10.32 28.10
C GLN A 62 12.01 -10.56 27.86
N THR A 63 11.51 -11.64 28.39
CA THR A 63 10.14 -12.13 28.66
C THR A 63 8.88 -11.64 27.90
N ARG A 64 8.13 -12.51 27.36
CA ARG A 64 7.03 -12.70 26.37
C ARG A 64 7.59 -12.82 24.98
N VAL A 65 7.00 -13.71 24.15
CA VAL A 65 7.35 -13.64 22.75
C VAL A 65 6.70 -12.39 22.18
N SER A 66 7.34 -11.28 22.41
CA SER A 66 6.98 -9.93 21.95
C SER A 66 8.22 -9.27 21.38
N GLU A 67 8.04 -8.21 20.62
CA GLU A 67 9.16 -7.44 20.10
C GLU A 67 9.75 -6.52 21.20
N ILE A 68 11.06 -6.33 21.20
CA ILE A 68 11.69 -5.31 22.02
C ILE A 68 11.54 -3.92 21.41
N ALA A 69 11.92 -2.88 22.15
CA ALA A 69 11.63 -1.48 21.81
C ALA A 69 12.18 -1.00 20.45
N ASP A 70 13.25 -1.61 19.93
CA ASP A 70 13.81 -1.32 18.61
C ASP A 70 13.23 -2.20 17.48
N GLY A 71 12.39 -3.18 17.83
CA GLY A 71 11.75 -4.11 16.88
C GLY A 71 12.70 -5.08 16.19
N ASN A 72 14.00 -5.11 16.55
CA ASN A 72 14.99 -5.93 15.89
C ASN A 72 15.18 -7.29 16.57
N SER A 73 14.48 -7.54 17.65
CA SER A 73 14.50 -8.81 18.39
C SER A 73 13.19 -9.07 19.11
N SER A 74 12.97 -10.32 19.45
CA SER A 74 11.85 -10.77 20.27
C SER A 74 12.33 -11.40 21.58
N LYS A 75 11.40 -11.60 22.50
CA LYS A 75 11.67 -12.04 23.85
C LYS A 75 10.51 -12.89 24.35
N PHE A 76 10.77 -13.82 25.30
CA PHE A 76 9.72 -14.45 26.09
C PHE A 76 9.25 -13.51 27.20
N ASP A 77 7.97 -13.56 27.56
CA ASP A 77 7.42 -12.80 28.69
C ASP A 77 7.12 -13.74 29.87
N ALA A 78 7.07 -13.18 31.09
CA ALA A 78 6.56 -13.90 32.25
C ALA A 78 5.21 -14.56 31.93
N ASP A 79 5.01 -15.78 32.43
CA ASP A 79 3.85 -16.63 32.17
C ASP A 79 3.80 -17.30 30.79
N ASP A 80 4.75 -17.04 29.88
CA ASP A 80 4.85 -17.84 28.65
C ASP A 80 5.16 -19.30 28.98
N LYS A 81 4.45 -20.20 28.30
CA LYS A 81 4.59 -21.64 28.50
C LYS A 81 5.23 -22.30 27.29
N PHE A 82 6.25 -23.06 27.52
CA PHE A 82 6.90 -23.86 26.50
C PHE A 82 7.07 -25.32 26.95
N ALA A 83 7.16 -26.21 25.99
CA ALA A 83 7.38 -27.63 26.26
C ALA A 83 8.87 -27.95 26.29
N VAL A 84 9.24 -28.94 27.10
CA VAL A 84 10.61 -29.43 27.26
C VAL A 84 10.61 -30.94 27.23
N GLN A 85 11.62 -31.55 26.61
CA GLN A 85 11.83 -32.96 26.53
C GLN A 85 13.34 -33.27 26.70
N ILE A 86 13.66 -34.23 27.54
CA ILE A 86 15.02 -34.79 27.58
C ILE A 86 15.13 -35.79 26.43
N ASP A 87 16.12 -35.65 25.57
CA ASP A 87 16.29 -36.52 24.39
C ASP A 87 16.41 -37.99 24.82
N GLY A 88 15.70 -38.84 24.06
CA GLY A 88 15.61 -40.27 24.39
C GLY A 88 14.54 -40.62 25.44
N LYS A 89 13.82 -39.62 25.99
CA LYS A 89 12.67 -39.84 26.88
C LYS A 89 11.36 -39.53 26.11
N GLU A 90 10.26 -40.21 26.49
CA GLU A 90 8.92 -39.94 25.94
C GLU A 90 8.23 -38.80 26.70
N GLU A 91 8.62 -38.54 27.93
CA GLU A 91 8.00 -37.57 28.81
C GLU A 91 8.27 -36.13 28.32
N VAL A 92 7.21 -35.31 28.32
CA VAL A 92 7.25 -33.88 27.98
C VAL A 92 6.77 -33.09 29.18
N GLY A 93 7.62 -32.20 29.68
CA GLY A 93 7.27 -31.23 30.72
C GLY A 93 6.80 -29.90 30.13
N THR A 94 5.95 -29.17 30.86
CA THR A 94 5.61 -27.79 30.56
C THR A 94 6.30 -26.87 31.57
N TYR A 95 6.97 -25.87 31.06
CA TYR A 95 7.72 -24.88 31.86
C TYR A 95 7.15 -23.49 31.61
N THR A 96 7.05 -22.72 32.69
CA THR A 96 6.56 -21.33 32.67
C THR A 96 7.73 -20.36 32.89
N VAL A 97 7.86 -19.35 32.05
CA VAL A 97 8.89 -18.33 32.13
C VAL A 97 8.62 -17.43 33.35
N GLN A 98 9.68 -17.12 34.12
CA GLN A 98 9.61 -16.26 35.28
C GLN A 98 10.14 -14.85 34.95
N ASP A 99 9.83 -13.87 35.81
CA ASP A 99 10.25 -12.47 35.65
C ASP A 99 11.78 -12.27 35.56
N ASP A 100 12.57 -13.19 36.12
CA ASP A 100 14.04 -13.15 36.10
C ASP A 100 14.65 -13.84 34.88
N GLY A 101 13.81 -14.37 33.96
CA GLY A 101 14.26 -15.09 32.77
C GLY A 101 14.62 -16.55 33.01
N SER A 102 14.39 -17.07 34.21
CA SER A 102 14.41 -18.52 34.50
C SER A 102 13.09 -19.17 34.08
N ALA A 103 13.00 -20.49 34.18
CA ALA A 103 11.76 -21.20 33.92
C ALA A 103 11.45 -22.23 34.98
N GLU A 104 10.23 -22.24 35.47
CA GLU A 104 9.71 -23.16 36.48
C GLU A 104 8.81 -24.21 35.87
N ALA A 105 9.03 -25.47 36.26
CA ALA A 105 8.23 -26.59 35.74
C ALA A 105 6.86 -26.66 36.42
N GLU A 106 5.79 -26.78 35.62
CA GLU A 106 4.48 -27.19 36.12
C GLU A 106 4.46 -28.67 36.50
N ILE A 107 5.12 -29.51 35.70
CA ILE A 107 5.38 -30.92 35.95
C ILE A 107 6.86 -31.13 35.69
N PRO A 108 7.70 -31.32 36.74
CA PRO A 108 9.14 -31.44 36.58
C PRO A 108 9.54 -32.73 35.86
N LEU A 109 10.49 -32.62 34.96
CA LEU A 109 11.22 -33.74 34.39
C LEU A 109 12.41 -34.10 35.32
N TYR A 110 12.81 -35.35 35.30
CA TYR A 110 13.89 -35.83 36.16
C TYR A 110 15.01 -36.50 35.36
N TRP A 111 16.24 -36.28 35.79
CA TRP A 111 17.40 -36.98 35.27
C TRP A 111 17.36 -38.45 35.74
N SER A 112 17.68 -39.36 34.82
CA SER A 112 17.65 -40.82 35.12
C SER A 112 19.01 -41.45 35.32
N ASP A 113 20.06 -40.74 34.94
CA ASP A 113 21.45 -41.16 35.03
C ASP A 113 22.39 -39.97 35.16
N THR A 114 23.67 -40.25 35.31
CA THR A 114 24.72 -39.25 35.56
C THR A 114 25.29 -38.62 34.29
N GLY A 115 24.86 -39.08 33.10
CA GLY A 115 25.33 -38.60 31.80
C GLY A 115 24.85 -37.19 31.49
N GLU A 116 25.52 -36.56 30.54
CA GLU A 116 25.06 -35.33 29.94
C GLU A 116 24.04 -35.66 28.83
N HIS A 117 22.88 -34.99 28.86
CA HIS A 117 21.81 -35.20 27.89
C HIS A 117 21.49 -33.90 27.16
N THR A 118 21.10 -34.04 25.92
CA THR A 118 20.46 -32.96 25.16
C THR A 118 19.03 -32.76 25.67
N VAL A 119 18.63 -31.52 25.74
CA VAL A 119 17.30 -31.11 26.11
C VAL A 119 16.72 -30.32 24.93
N THR A 120 15.58 -30.76 24.43
CA THR A 120 14.83 -30.07 23.36
C THR A 120 13.66 -29.32 23.96
N ALA A 121 13.44 -28.11 23.53
CA ALA A 121 12.33 -27.27 23.97
C ALA A 121 11.59 -26.65 22.78
N TRP A 122 10.30 -26.31 22.95
CA TRP A 122 9.53 -25.69 21.87
C TRP A 122 8.38 -24.84 22.37
N TYR A 123 8.05 -23.80 21.57
CA TYR A 123 6.93 -22.89 21.77
C TYR A 123 6.15 -22.76 20.44
N PRO A 124 4.78 -22.83 20.43
CA PRO A 124 3.93 -23.14 21.58
C PRO A 124 4.17 -24.57 22.16
N ALA A 125 3.75 -24.79 23.39
CA ALA A 125 3.95 -26.08 24.08
C ALA A 125 3.18 -27.25 23.42
N THR A 126 2.21 -26.96 22.59
CA THR A 126 1.38 -27.94 21.83
C THR A 126 1.82 -28.01 20.38
N GLY A 127 1.45 -29.09 19.68
CA GLY A 127 1.50 -29.18 18.22
C GLY A 127 0.14 -28.88 17.59
N GLY A 128 0.10 -28.63 16.29
CA GLY A 128 -1.15 -28.37 15.60
C GLY A 128 -1.03 -27.65 14.26
N THR A 129 -2.04 -26.88 13.92
CA THR A 129 -2.05 -25.97 12.78
C THR A 129 -1.96 -24.53 13.28
N LEU A 130 -1.04 -23.78 12.74
CA LEU A 130 -0.85 -22.36 13.01
C LEU A 130 -1.55 -21.57 11.89
N ASP A 131 -2.48 -20.71 12.27
CA ASP A 131 -3.13 -19.75 11.39
C ASP A 131 -2.40 -18.42 11.48
N LEU A 132 -1.96 -17.91 10.33
CA LEU A 132 -1.19 -16.70 10.17
C LEU A 132 -1.96 -15.60 9.44
N SER A 133 -3.22 -15.86 9.06
CA SER A 133 -4.00 -14.98 8.20
C SER A 133 -4.24 -13.58 8.79
N ASP A 134 -4.40 -13.50 10.12
CA ASP A 134 -4.56 -12.22 10.83
C ASP A 134 -3.50 -12.07 11.92
N GLN A 135 -2.51 -11.24 11.66
CA GLN A 135 -1.50 -10.83 12.62
C GLN A 135 -1.63 -9.34 13.00
N SER A 136 -2.71 -8.66 12.63
CA SER A 136 -2.90 -7.22 12.82
C SER A 136 -2.75 -6.75 14.28
N GLN A 137 -3.09 -7.62 15.24
CA GLN A 137 -3.02 -7.32 16.68
C GLN A 137 -1.75 -7.89 17.33
N SER A 138 -1.32 -9.09 16.93
CA SER A 138 -0.18 -9.78 17.51
C SER A 138 0.51 -10.67 16.48
N LEU A 139 1.84 -10.70 16.50
CA LEU A 139 2.62 -11.60 15.66
C LEU A 139 2.48 -13.04 16.16
N ALA A 140 2.46 -13.98 15.22
CA ALA A 140 2.51 -15.41 15.53
C ALA A 140 3.95 -15.87 15.70
N TYR A 141 4.24 -16.65 16.72
CA TYR A 141 5.58 -17.16 17.00
C TYR A 141 5.61 -18.68 17.00
N LEU A 142 6.70 -19.23 16.47
CA LEU A 142 7.01 -20.65 16.50
C LEU A 142 8.51 -20.80 16.75
N LEU A 143 8.87 -21.37 17.90
CA LEU A 143 10.24 -21.43 18.37
C LEU A 143 10.66 -22.87 18.68
N GLY A 144 11.83 -23.25 18.24
CA GLY A 144 12.53 -24.47 18.66
C GLY A 144 13.78 -24.13 19.45
N GLY A 145 14.03 -24.84 20.52
CA GLY A 145 15.18 -24.60 21.39
C GLY A 145 15.93 -25.88 21.76
N THR A 146 17.20 -25.74 22.03
CA THR A 146 18.05 -26.84 22.53
C THR A 146 18.98 -26.36 23.62
N GLY A 147 19.35 -27.28 24.49
CA GLY A 147 20.36 -27.10 25.51
C GLY A 147 20.96 -28.44 25.91
N SER A 148 21.92 -28.45 26.81
CA SER A 148 22.42 -29.68 27.42
C SER A 148 22.62 -29.51 28.92
N GLY A 149 22.60 -30.60 29.64
CA GLY A 149 22.81 -30.61 31.07
C GLY A 149 22.78 -32.02 31.67
N ASN A 150 22.96 -32.09 32.98
CA ASN A 150 22.88 -33.28 33.77
C ASN A 150 22.39 -32.96 35.18
N TYR A 151 22.34 -33.95 36.07
CA TYR A 151 21.86 -33.82 37.44
C TYR A 151 22.63 -32.82 38.33
N GLN A 152 23.79 -32.34 37.90
CA GLN A 152 24.65 -31.37 38.62
C GLN A 152 24.70 -29.99 37.97
N THR A 153 24.19 -29.87 36.73
CA THR A 153 24.26 -28.64 35.96
C THR A 153 22.85 -28.22 35.48
N GLN A 154 22.52 -26.97 35.73
CA GLN A 154 21.30 -26.38 35.20
C GLN A 154 21.42 -26.17 33.68
N VAL A 155 20.30 -26.28 32.99
CA VAL A 155 20.24 -26.15 31.53
C VAL A 155 20.06 -24.70 31.11
N THR A 156 20.83 -24.27 30.11
CA THR A 156 20.58 -23.06 29.35
C THR A 156 19.95 -23.46 28.01
N LEU A 157 18.72 -23.00 27.75
CA LEU A 157 18.03 -23.25 26.49
C LEU A 157 18.27 -22.10 25.52
N ASN A 158 18.65 -22.44 24.29
CA ASN A 158 18.83 -21.52 23.20
C ASN A 158 17.72 -21.76 22.16
N PHE A 159 16.77 -20.84 22.07
CA PHE A 159 15.67 -20.89 21.10
C PHE A 159 16.03 -20.17 19.82
N THR A 160 15.46 -20.64 18.71
CA THR A 160 15.52 -20.04 17.39
C THR A 160 14.12 -19.96 16.79
N HIS A 161 13.91 -19.00 15.90
CA HIS A 161 12.63 -18.85 15.19
C HIS A 161 12.52 -19.87 14.05
N ALA A 162 11.38 -20.58 13.98
CA ALA A 162 11.04 -21.46 12.87
C ALA A 162 10.31 -20.74 11.73
N LEU A 163 9.80 -19.53 11.99
CA LEU A 163 9.22 -18.62 10.99
C LEU A 163 10.27 -17.58 10.57
N ALA A 164 9.99 -16.87 9.46
CA ALA A 164 10.73 -15.70 9.03
C ALA A 164 9.95 -14.44 9.39
N LYS A 165 10.63 -13.34 9.70
CA LYS A 165 10.01 -12.04 9.93
C LYS A 165 10.11 -11.18 8.68
N VAL A 166 9.01 -10.56 8.28
CA VAL A 166 8.94 -9.57 7.21
C VAL A 166 8.45 -8.25 7.79
N ARG A 167 9.26 -7.21 7.62
CA ARG A 167 8.91 -5.82 7.95
C ARG A 167 8.75 -5.03 6.66
N VAL A 168 7.69 -4.24 6.56
CA VAL A 168 7.48 -3.26 5.50
C VAL A 168 7.48 -1.87 6.11
N THR A 169 8.45 -1.05 5.71
CA THR A 169 8.58 0.34 6.17
C THR A 169 8.21 1.25 5.01
N PRO A 170 7.07 1.96 5.06
CA PRO A 170 6.75 2.98 4.07
C PRO A 170 7.77 4.12 4.11
N SER A 171 8.08 4.70 2.94
CA SER A 171 8.79 5.98 2.87
C SER A 171 7.94 7.09 3.51
N ASP A 172 8.55 8.23 3.86
CA ASP A 172 7.85 9.36 4.49
C ASP A 172 6.61 9.78 3.69
N ASP A 173 6.72 9.75 2.36
CA ASP A 173 5.63 10.07 1.44
C ASP A 173 4.51 9.03 1.43
N ALA A 174 4.84 7.77 1.68
CA ALA A 174 3.88 6.68 1.75
C ALA A 174 3.17 6.59 3.10
N LEU A 175 3.83 7.03 4.18
CA LEU A 175 3.37 6.79 5.55
C LEU A 175 2.00 7.40 5.85
N GLY A 176 1.68 8.56 5.26
CA GLY A 176 0.38 9.21 5.40
C GLY A 176 -0.78 8.51 4.69
N GLU A 177 -0.47 7.75 3.66
CA GLU A 177 -1.45 7.10 2.77
C GLU A 177 -1.76 5.66 3.17
N VAL A 178 -0.83 5.00 3.90
CA VAL A 178 -0.96 3.59 4.29
C VAL A 178 -1.62 3.46 5.67
N GLN A 179 -2.81 2.88 5.70
CA GLN A 179 -3.55 2.57 6.94
C GLN A 179 -3.40 1.10 7.35
N SER A 180 -3.28 0.20 6.37
CA SER A 180 -3.09 -1.23 6.58
C SER A 180 -2.23 -1.83 5.47
N LEU A 181 -1.50 -2.90 5.80
CA LEU A 181 -0.74 -3.68 4.82
C LEU A 181 -1.06 -5.17 4.97
N GLN A 182 -1.09 -5.84 3.84
CA GLN A 182 -1.22 -7.29 3.73
C GLN A 182 -0.09 -7.84 2.86
N LEU A 183 0.37 -9.03 3.20
CA LEU A 183 1.41 -9.75 2.47
C LEU A 183 0.83 -11.04 1.89
N TYR A 184 1.07 -11.32 0.60
CA TYR A 184 0.59 -12.55 -0.04
C TYR A 184 1.60 -13.68 0.12
N THR A 185 1.21 -14.73 0.86
CA THR A 185 2.05 -15.88 1.17
C THR A 185 1.21 -17.06 1.67
N TYR A 186 1.82 -18.08 2.29
CA TYR A 186 1.07 -19.10 3.01
C TYR A 186 0.43 -18.55 4.27
N THR A 187 -0.87 -18.75 4.44
CA THR A 187 -1.64 -18.31 5.61
C THR A 187 -1.70 -19.35 6.71
N GLN A 188 -1.26 -20.58 6.46
CA GLN A 188 -1.27 -21.66 7.45
C GLN A 188 -0.05 -22.57 7.32
N CYS A 189 0.37 -23.18 8.42
CA CYS A 189 1.26 -24.33 8.42
C CYS A 189 0.91 -25.30 9.58
N THR A 190 1.26 -26.55 9.41
CA THR A 190 1.31 -27.47 10.56
C THR A 190 2.61 -27.20 11.35
N TYR A 191 2.60 -27.49 12.64
CA TYR A 191 3.82 -27.43 13.45
C TYR A 191 3.88 -28.52 14.47
N GLU A 192 5.07 -28.97 14.75
CA GLU A 192 5.37 -29.97 15.79
C GLU A 192 6.73 -29.69 16.41
N LYS A 193 6.79 -29.72 17.75
CA LYS A 193 8.01 -29.52 18.53
C LYS A 193 8.84 -28.32 18.07
N GLY A 194 8.16 -27.18 17.88
CA GLY A 194 8.79 -25.91 17.49
C GLY A 194 9.31 -25.83 16.05
N LYS A 195 8.99 -26.80 15.21
CA LYS A 195 9.35 -26.82 13.79
C LYS A 195 8.12 -26.52 12.93
N ALA A 196 8.28 -25.62 11.96
CA ALA A 196 7.27 -25.40 10.95
C ALA A 196 7.25 -26.58 9.96
N GLY A 197 6.06 -27.09 9.68
CA GLY A 197 5.81 -27.98 8.56
C GLY A 197 5.69 -27.17 7.25
N GLN A 198 5.31 -27.86 6.18
CA GLN A 198 5.08 -27.19 4.90
C GLN A 198 3.91 -26.20 5.03
N GLY A 199 4.09 -25.02 4.44
CA GLY A 199 3.02 -24.03 4.34
C GLY A 199 1.87 -24.51 3.48
N SER A 200 0.67 -24.08 3.81
CA SER A 200 -0.57 -24.42 3.11
C SER A 200 -1.49 -23.20 3.05
N GLN A 201 -2.45 -23.24 2.12
CA GLN A 201 -3.40 -22.16 1.86
C GLN A 201 -2.71 -20.82 1.56
N GLU A 202 -2.53 -20.55 0.27
CA GLU A 202 -2.05 -19.25 -0.18
C GLU A 202 -3.11 -18.16 0.02
N GLY A 203 -2.69 -17.00 0.48
CA GLY A 203 -3.62 -15.90 0.74
C GLY A 203 -2.93 -14.66 1.29
N TRP A 204 -3.72 -13.72 1.74
CA TRP A 204 -3.27 -12.48 2.34
C TRP A 204 -3.15 -12.61 3.85
N ILE A 205 -2.01 -12.19 4.40
CA ILE A 205 -1.77 -12.06 5.85
C ILE A 205 -1.93 -10.59 6.21
N ASP A 206 -2.82 -10.28 7.15
CA ASP A 206 -2.92 -8.95 7.75
C ASP A 206 -1.70 -8.68 8.62
N MET A 207 -0.95 -7.63 8.31
CA MET A 207 0.28 -7.28 9.01
C MET A 207 0.00 -6.38 10.22
N LYS A 208 0.79 -6.55 11.27
CA LYS A 208 0.73 -5.71 12.47
C LYS A 208 1.39 -4.37 12.22
N LYS A 209 0.67 -3.27 12.50
CA LYS A 209 1.27 -1.95 12.58
C LYS A 209 2.14 -1.84 13.84
N CYS A 210 3.38 -1.44 13.68
CA CYS A 210 4.38 -1.30 14.74
C CYS A 210 5.00 0.09 14.72
N GLU A 211 5.39 0.56 15.90
CA GLU A 211 6.14 1.80 16.07
C GLU A 211 7.36 1.51 16.92
N TYR A 212 8.54 1.82 16.39
CA TYR A 212 9.83 1.58 17.04
C TYR A 212 10.61 2.88 17.14
N THR A 213 11.50 2.96 18.13
CA THR A 213 12.42 4.08 18.27
C THR A 213 13.81 3.65 17.80
N GLU A 214 14.27 4.22 16.68
CA GLU A 214 15.59 3.99 16.13
C GLU A 214 16.34 5.32 16.05
N ASN A 215 17.54 5.40 16.65
CA ASN A 215 18.37 6.61 16.69
C ASN A 215 17.64 7.89 17.14
N GLY A 216 16.64 7.73 18.03
CA GLY A 216 15.83 8.85 18.55
C GLY A 216 14.68 9.31 17.64
N ALA A 217 14.48 8.66 16.51
CA ALA A 217 13.33 8.86 15.63
C ALA A 217 12.30 7.73 15.81
N THR A 218 11.01 8.03 15.70
CA THR A 218 9.95 7.02 15.65
C THR A 218 9.80 6.52 14.24
N ILE A 219 9.94 5.20 14.04
CA ILE A 219 9.72 4.51 12.78
C ILE A 219 8.40 3.76 12.87
N THR A 220 7.47 4.05 11.96
CA THR A 220 6.24 3.30 11.78
C THR A 220 6.44 2.28 10.66
N CYS A 221 6.11 1.03 10.93
CA CYS A 221 6.22 -0.06 9.96
C CYS A 221 5.10 -1.09 10.15
N TRP A 222 5.02 -2.05 9.26
CA TRP A 222 4.12 -3.20 9.36
C TRP A 222 4.92 -4.49 9.35
N GLU A 223 4.55 -5.43 10.20
CA GLU A 223 5.28 -6.69 10.37
C GLU A 223 4.35 -7.91 10.29
N ALA A 224 4.88 -9.01 9.78
CA ALA A 224 4.28 -10.33 9.86
C ALA A 224 5.37 -11.39 9.97
N ASN A 225 5.08 -12.45 10.73
CA ASN A 225 5.86 -13.67 10.72
C ASN A 225 5.27 -14.64 9.69
N VAL A 226 6.09 -15.20 8.83
CA VAL A 226 5.67 -15.98 7.66
C VAL A 226 6.31 -17.35 7.63
N VAL A 227 5.60 -18.30 7.01
CA VAL A 227 6.15 -19.66 6.78
C VAL A 227 7.27 -19.56 5.74
N PRO A 228 8.45 -20.17 5.99
CA PRO A 228 9.53 -20.21 5.02
C PRO A 228 9.15 -20.95 3.72
N GLY A 229 9.82 -20.61 2.62
CA GLY A 229 9.76 -21.35 1.36
C GLY A 229 8.74 -20.87 0.32
N TYR A 230 7.90 -19.87 0.61
CA TYR A 230 7.03 -19.25 -0.41
C TYR A 230 7.72 -18.03 -1.03
N ALA A 231 7.72 -17.95 -2.35
CA ALA A 231 8.25 -16.77 -3.04
C ALA A 231 7.29 -15.58 -2.96
N ILE A 232 7.59 -14.66 -2.05
CA ILE A 232 6.80 -13.45 -1.81
C ILE A 232 7.13 -12.43 -2.88
N SER A 233 6.11 -12.00 -3.65
CA SER A 233 6.26 -11.08 -4.79
C SER A 233 5.31 -9.90 -4.75
N LYS A 234 4.32 -9.89 -3.85
CA LYS A 234 3.31 -8.83 -3.80
C LYS A 234 2.79 -8.56 -2.39
N LEU A 235 2.39 -7.33 -2.19
CA LEU A 235 1.70 -6.83 -1.01
C LEU A 235 0.44 -6.05 -1.42
N ARG A 236 -0.43 -5.77 -0.47
CA ARG A 236 -1.64 -4.99 -0.68
C ARG A 236 -1.74 -3.92 0.40
N ALA A 237 -1.92 -2.66 -0.02
CA ALA A 237 -2.19 -1.56 0.88
C ALA A 237 -3.70 -1.28 0.95
N ASN A 238 -4.18 -0.87 2.12
CA ASN A 238 -5.56 -0.42 2.36
C ASN A 238 -6.64 -1.41 1.89
N GLY A 239 -6.31 -2.71 1.87
CA GLY A 239 -7.23 -3.78 1.48
C GLY A 239 -7.51 -3.91 -0.02
N THR A 240 -7.12 -2.97 -0.86
CA THR A 240 -7.47 -2.93 -2.29
C THR A 240 -6.29 -2.67 -3.23
N GLU A 241 -5.27 -1.97 -2.78
CA GLU A 241 -4.16 -1.52 -3.63
C GLU A 241 -3.06 -2.58 -3.71
N GLU A 242 -3.15 -3.48 -4.68
CA GLU A 242 -2.11 -4.49 -4.91
C GLU A 242 -0.86 -3.87 -5.54
N ARG A 243 0.31 -4.26 -5.03
CA ARG A 243 1.62 -3.81 -5.47
C ARG A 243 2.54 -5.00 -5.65
N ASN A 244 3.24 -5.05 -6.76
CA ASN A 244 4.32 -6.01 -6.96
C ASN A 244 5.61 -5.48 -6.32
N LEU A 245 6.35 -6.35 -5.66
CA LEU A 245 7.70 -6.05 -5.22
C LEU A 245 8.63 -5.94 -6.43
N SER A 246 9.64 -5.10 -6.36
CA SER A 246 10.66 -4.95 -7.41
C SER A 246 11.44 -6.25 -7.66
N ALA A 247 11.58 -7.08 -6.62
CA ALA A 247 12.13 -8.42 -6.70
C ALA A 247 11.41 -9.34 -5.71
N ALA A 248 11.03 -10.52 -6.16
CA ALA A 248 10.52 -11.56 -5.27
C ALA A 248 11.65 -12.12 -4.40
N PHE A 249 11.32 -12.52 -3.17
CA PHE A 249 12.24 -13.20 -2.28
C PHE A 249 11.57 -14.40 -1.61
N THR A 250 12.38 -15.40 -1.23
CA THR A 250 11.88 -16.59 -0.53
C THR A 250 12.36 -16.55 0.91
N PRO A 251 11.44 -16.40 1.90
CA PRO A 251 11.80 -16.37 3.30
C PRO A 251 12.45 -17.68 3.78
N GLU A 252 13.46 -17.56 4.63
CA GLU A 252 14.14 -18.66 5.33
C GLU A 252 13.87 -18.56 6.83
N ALA A 253 13.79 -19.70 7.52
CA ALA A 253 13.56 -19.75 8.96
C ALA A 253 14.60 -18.92 9.73
N GLY A 254 14.14 -18.17 10.73
CA GLY A 254 14.99 -17.34 11.57
C GLY A 254 15.58 -16.10 10.89
N LYS A 255 15.20 -15.79 9.64
CA LYS A 255 15.66 -14.61 8.93
C LYS A 255 14.70 -13.45 9.07
N PHE A 256 15.24 -12.23 9.02
CA PHE A 256 14.51 -10.97 9.03
C PHE A 256 14.67 -10.27 7.68
N TYR A 257 13.55 -9.90 7.04
CA TYR A 257 13.49 -9.21 5.75
C TYR A 257 12.87 -7.84 5.95
N ASN A 258 13.59 -6.80 5.53
CA ASN A 258 13.11 -5.42 5.57
C ASN A 258 12.85 -4.93 4.15
N ILE A 259 11.62 -4.46 3.89
CA ILE A 259 11.16 -3.97 2.60
C ILE A 259 10.81 -2.50 2.78
N THR A 260 11.36 -1.63 1.92
CA THR A 260 10.90 -0.24 1.82
C THR A 260 9.74 -0.18 0.84
N LEU A 261 8.60 0.36 1.28
CA LEU A 261 7.46 0.64 0.43
C LEU A 261 7.51 2.10 0.01
N ASP A 262 7.90 2.35 -1.23
CA ASP A 262 7.77 3.66 -1.83
C ASP A 262 6.36 3.84 -2.37
N TYR A 263 5.69 4.90 -1.93
CA TYR A 263 4.40 5.31 -2.46
C TYR A 263 4.64 6.43 -3.47
N ASP A 264 4.46 6.09 -4.73
CA ASP A 264 4.48 7.09 -5.77
C ASP A 264 3.16 7.86 -5.77
N LYS A 265 3.16 9.05 -5.19
CA LYS A 265 2.00 9.97 -5.18
C LYS A 265 1.55 10.35 -6.59
N GLY A 266 2.44 10.22 -7.57
CA GLY A 266 2.18 10.63 -8.94
C GLY A 266 2.18 12.12 -9.18
N TYR A 267 2.57 12.94 -8.19
CA TYR A 267 2.68 14.39 -8.30
C TYR A 267 3.73 14.99 -7.37
N ASN A 268 4.26 16.12 -7.75
CA ASN A 268 4.96 17.05 -6.87
C ASN A 268 4.03 18.22 -6.55
N LEU A 269 4.16 18.79 -5.36
CA LEU A 269 3.40 19.99 -5.00
C LEU A 269 4.32 21.20 -5.02
N SER A 270 3.88 22.30 -5.65
CA SER A 270 4.60 23.56 -5.62
C SER A 270 4.81 24.07 -4.20
N THR A 271 5.81 24.91 -3.97
CA THR A 271 6.16 25.43 -2.65
C THR A 271 5.04 26.23 -1.97
N ASP A 272 4.10 26.80 -2.74
CA ASP A 272 2.91 27.50 -2.23
C ASP A 272 1.71 26.57 -1.99
N GLY A 273 1.86 25.29 -2.31
CA GLY A 273 0.82 24.28 -2.15
C GLY A 273 -0.35 24.36 -3.14
N LYS A 274 -0.23 25.18 -4.22
CA LYS A 274 -1.33 25.47 -5.13
C LYS A 274 -1.25 24.83 -6.50
N THR A 275 -0.13 24.27 -6.87
CA THR A 275 0.06 23.61 -8.17
C THR A 275 0.52 22.18 -7.98
N TYR A 276 -0.21 21.25 -8.56
CA TYR A 276 0.15 19.84 -8.67
C TYR A 276 0.89 19.62 -9.99
N GLU A 277 2.15 19.20 -9.93
CA GLU A 277 2.94 18.74 -11.07
C GLU A 277 2.76 17.24 -11.22
N VAL A 278 1.84 16.84 -12.07
CA VAL A 278 1.34 15.48 -12.16
C VAL A 278 2.09 14.67 -13.22
N TYR A 279 2.54 13.45 -12.87
CA TYR A 279 3.29 12.57 -13.77
C TYR A 279 2.75 11.15 -13.91
N ASN A 280 1.67 10.78 -13.20
CA ASN A 280 0.96 9.50 -13.39
C ASN A 280 -0.51 9.58 -12.96
N ALA A 281 -1.25 8.47 -13.14
CA ALA A 281 -2.68 8.39 -12.83
C ALA A 281 -3.01 8.66 -11.36
N ASN A 282 -2.19 8.23 -10.42
CA ASN A 282 -2.43 8.46 -8.98
C ASN A 282 -2.40 9.97 -8.69
N GLY A 283 -1.39 10.67 -9.25
CA GLY A 283 -1.28 12.12 -9.10
C GLY A 283 -2.45 12.88 -9.69
N LEU A 284 -2.95 12.46 -10.87
CA LEU A 284 -4.10 13.11 -11.48
C LEU A 284 -5.39 12.88 -10.68
N LEU A 285 -5.58 11.71 -10.11
CA LEU A 285 -6.73 11.41 -9.24
C LEU A 285 -6.62 12.17 -7.91
N ALA A 286 -5.42 12.28 -7.32
CA ALA A 286 -5.19 13.07 -6.12
C ALA A 286 -5.48 14.57 -6.36
N TRP A 287 -5.03 15.11 -7.49
CA TRP A 287 -5.38 16.46 -7.90
C TRP A 287 -6.89 16.63 -8.12
N ASN A 288 -7.55 15.67 -8.77
CA ASN A 288 -9.01 15.70 -8.97
C ASN A 288 -9.76 15.83 -7.64
N GLU A 289 -9.37 15.03 -6.64
CA GLU A 289 -9.96 15.09 -5.31
C GLU A 289 -9.71 16.43 -4.60
N ALA A 290 -8.48 16.96 -4.71
CA ALA A 290 -8.12 18.26 -4.17
C ALA A 290 -8.85 19.41 -4.87
N ALA A 291 -8.90 19.41 -6.20
CA ALA A 291 -9.56 20.43 -7.00
C ALA A 291 -11.08 20.47 -6.81
N ARG A 292 -11.71 19.34 -6.47
CA ARG A 292 -13.14 19.29 -6.09
C ARG A 292 -13.42 19.93 -4.72
N LYS A 293 -12.41 20.03 -3.85
CA LYS A 293 -12.50 20.70 -2.52
C LYS A 293 -12.10 22.17 -2.61
N ASP A 294 -11.12 22.50 -3.45
CA ASP A 294 -10.66 23.86 -3.73
C ASP A 294 -10.52 24.06 -5.24
N LEU A 295 -11.51 24.67 -5.84
CA LEU A 295 -11.62 24.88 -7.29
C LEU A 295 -10.55 25.82 -7.87
N SER A 296 -9.68 26.41 -7.05
CA SER A 296 -8.59 27.28 -7.46
C SER A 296 -7.23 26.59 -7.62
N ILE A 297 -7.14 25.28 -7.28
CA ILE A 297 -5.89 24.52 -7.36
C ILE A 297 -5.50 24.24 -8.81
N ASN A 298 -4.25 24.54 -9.16
CA ASN A 298 -3.71 24.33 -10.49
C ASN A 298 -3.22 22.90 -10.71
N CYS A 299 -3.17 22.49 -11.97
CA CYS A 299 -2.55 21.26 -12.42
C CYS A 299 -1.61 21.52 -13.60
N THR A 300 -0.44 20.91 -13.56
CA THR A 300 0.50 20.88 -14.68
C THR A 300 0.87 19.42 -14.93
N LEU A 301 0.62 18.91 -16.14
CA LEU A 301 1.09 17.58 -16.51
C LEU A 301 2.57 17.62 -16.85
N THR A 302 3.33 16.64 -16.39
CA THR A 302 4.76 16.47 -16.69
C THR A 302 5.08 15.15 -17.39
N ALA A 303 4.05 14.33 -17.61
CA ALA A 303 4.08 13.09 -18.38
C ALA A 303 2.70 12.75 -18.95
N ASP A 304 2.66 11.83 -19.90
CA ASP A 304 1.40 11.25 -20.39
C ASP A 304 0.75 10.40 -19.30
N ILE A 305 -0.56 10.47 -19.15
CA ILE A 305 -1.34 9.82 -18.09
C ILE A 305 -2.28 8.77 -18.69
N ASP A 306 -2.28 7.57 -18.19
CA ASP A 306 -3.25 6.52 -18.53
C ASP A 306 -4.27 6.34 -17.40
N LEU A 307 -5.53 6.68 -17.65
CA LEU A 307 -6.67 6.53 -16.75
C LEU A 307 -7.50 5.28 -17.05
N THR A 308 -7.05 4.37 -17.90
CA THR A 308 -7.80 3.17 -18.24
C THR A 308 -8.18 2.38 -16.96
N GLY A 309 -9.47 2.11 -16.79
CA GLY A 309 -10.02 1.42 -15.62
C GLY A 309 -10.07 2.24 -14.33
N LYS A 310 -9.79 3.55 -14.40
CA LYS A 310 -9.92 4.47 -13.26
C LYS A 310 -11.26 5.19 -13.31
N THR A 311 -11.80 5.50 -12.13
CA THR A 311 -13.03 6.30 -12.00
C THR A 311 -12.68 7.78 -11.98
N TRP A 312 -13.45 8.57 -12.72
CA TRP A 312 -13.33 10.03 -12.73
C TRP A 312 -14.63 10.71 -12.30
N THR A 313 -14.52 11.75 -11.51
CA THR A 313 -15.65 12.63 -11.18
C THR A 313 -15.37 14.02 -11.75
N PRO A 314 -16.25 14.57 -12.60
CA PRO A 314 -16.07 15.91 -13.15
C PRO A 314 -15.88 16.99 -12.08
N ILE A 315 -15.03 17.98 -12.35
CA ILE A 315 -14.67 19.04 -11.41
C ILE A 315 -15.65 20.21 -11.54
N GLY A 316 -16.14 20.72 -10.40
CA GLY A 316 -17.16 21.78 -10.32
C GLY A 316 -18.58 21.23 -10.50
N ASP A 317 -19.60 22.07 -10.26
CA ASP A 317 -21.03 21.75 -10.50
C ASP A 317 -21.68 22.67 -11.54
N GLY A 318 -20.95 23.69 -12.00
CA GLY A 318 -21.40 24.61 -13.02
C GLY A 318 -22.59 25.52 -12.65
N SER A 319 -23.12 25.41 -11.44
CA SER A 319 -24.30 26.16 -11.01
C SER A 319 -24.04 27.65 -10.84
N THR A 320 -22.79 27.99 -10.46
CA THR A 320 -22.31 29.36 -10.32
C THR A 320 -20.83 29.45 -10.70
N SER A 321 -20.32 30.67 -10.92
CA SER A 321 -18.88 30.89 -11.10
C SER A 321 -18.05 30.44 -9.90
N ALA A 322 -18.59 30.54 -8.67
CA ALA A 322 -17.91 30.11 -7.46
C ALA A 322 -17.82 28.57 -7.34
N ASN A 323 -18.75 27.86 -7.96
CA ASN A 323 -18.82 26.40 -7.98
C ASN A 323 -18.24 25.79 -9.27
N SER A 324 -17.52 26.56 -10.06
CA SER A 324 -16.83 26.17 -11.29
C SER A 324 -15.33 26.26 -11.09
N TYR A 325 -14.56 25.46 -11.82
CA TYR A 325 -13.09 25.46 -11.77
C TYR A 325 -12.51 26.85 -12.11
N GLN A 326 -11.62 27.34 -11.28
CA GLN A 326 -11.07 28.70 -11.34
C GLN A 326 -9.55 28.71 -11.53
N GLY A 327 -8.90 27.53 -11.44
CA GLY A 327 -7.46 27.38 -11.60
C GLY A 327 -7.03 27.26 -13.06
N THR A 328 -5.74 27.01 -13.25
CA THR A 328 -5.15 26.67 -14.55
C THR A 328 -4.85 25.17 -14.59
N PHE A 329 -5.35 24.49 -15.61
CA PHE A 329 -4.96 23.15 -15.99
C PHE A 329 -4.11 23.23 -17.26
N ASP A 330 -2.78 23.00 -17.13
CA ASP A 330 -1.85 23.00 -18.26
C ASP A 330 -1.37 21.58 -18.57
N GLY A 331 -1.83 21.03 -19.68
CA GLY A 331 -1.41 19.71 -20.15
C GLY A 331 0.02 19.65 -20.63
N GLN A 332 0.68 20.78 -20.89
CA GLN A 332 2.06 20.88 -21.43
C GLN A 332 2.32 20.00 -22.67
N GLY A 333 1.31 19.79 -23.48
CA GLY A 333 1.35 18.92 -24.64
C GLY A 333 1.24 17.44 -24.34
N HIS A 334 1.12 17.05 -23.07
CA HIS A 334 0.91 15.66 -22.66
C HIS A 334 -0.53 15.19 -22.89
N ARG A 335 -0.70 13.88 -22.83
CA ARG A 335 -1.95 13.19 -23.10
C ARG A 335 -2.56 12.63 -21.82
N ILE A 336 -3.90 12.68 -21.73
CA ILE A 336 -4.67 11.85 -20.80
C ILE A 336 -5.43 10.84 -21.65
N LYS A 337 -5.13 9.54 -21.46
CA LYS A 337 -5.71 8.44 -22.20
C LYS A 337 -6.73 7.66 -21.36
N GLY A 338 -7.79 7.16 -22.03
CA GLY A 338 -8.71 6.19 -21.46
C GLY A 338 -9.63 6.73 -20.37
N LEU A 339 -9.90 8.03 -20.40
CA LEU A 339 -10.86 8.65 -19.48
C LEU A 339 -12.27 8.12 -19.76
N THR A 340 -12.82 7.34 -18.82
CA THR A 340 -14.15 6.73 -18.95
C THR A 340 -15.10 7.30 -17.92
N ILE A 341 -16.27 7.75 -18.36
CA ILE A 341 -17.36 8.23 -17.49
C ILE A 341 -18.67 7.60 -17.94
N THR A 342 -19.23 6.75 -17.08
CA THR A 342 -20.56 6.18 -17.28
C THR A 342 -21.49 6.68 -16.19
N THR A 343 -22.63 7.27 -16.57
CA THR A 343 -23.64 7.73 -15.61
C THR A 343 -25.03 7.24 -16.03
N ASP A 344 -25.78 6.78 -15.04
CA ASP A 344 -27.17 6.30 -15.19
C ASP A 344 -28.12 7.02 -14.22
N ASN A 345 -27.79 8.25 -13.83
CA ASN A 345 -28.56 9.03 -12.89
C ASN A 345 -29.80 9.65 -13.59
N PRO A 346 -31.04 9.26 -13.22
CA PRO A 346 -32.27 9.78 -13.85
C PRO A 346 -32.50 11.26 -13.56
N GLN A 347 -31.82 11.88 -12.61
CA GLN A 347 -31.90 13.32 -12.33
C GLN A 347 -31.05 14.18 -13.29
N GLY A 348 -30.28 13.51 -14.15
CA GLY A 348 -29.39 14.16 -15.11
C GLY A 348 -27.97 14.33 -14.53
N GLU A 349 -27.02 13.78 -15.25
CA GLU A 349 -25.60 14.01 -15.01
C GLU A 349 -24.91 14.24 -16.34
N SER A 350 -23.77 14.93 -16.29
CA SER A 350 -22.99 15.24 -17.49
C SER A 350 -21.61 14.58 -17.38
N ALA A 351 -21.16 14.02 -18.50
CA ALA A 351 -19.80 13.49 -18.60
C ALA A 351 -18.89 14.56 -19.22
N ALA A 352 -17.80 14.86 -18.54
CA ALA A 352 -16.74 15.75 -18.99
C ALA A 352 -15.53 15.65 -18.05
N LEU A 353 -14.37 16.16 -18.47
CA LEU A 353 -13.23 16.33 -17.55
C LEU A 353 -13.59 17.36 -16.44
N PHE A 354 -14.22 18.49 -16.83
CA PHE A 354 -14.76 19.52 -15.95
C PHE A 354 -16.28 19.65 -16.13
N TYR A 355 -17.02 19.72 -15.02
CA TYR A 355 -18.44 20.07 -15.12
C TYR A 355 -18.61 21.57 -15.46
N GLY A 356 -17.85 22.43 -14.81
CA GLY A 356 -17.87 23.87 -15.07
C GLY A 356 -16.50 24.51 -14.96
N ILE A 357 -16.20 25.44 -15.85
CA ILE A 357 -15.02 26.31 -15.80
C ILE A 357 -15.50 27.75 -15.67
N SER A 358 -15.01 28.49 -14.68
CA SER A 358 -15.37 29.90 -14.42
C SER A 358 -14.60 30.84 -15.34
N GLY A 359 -14.99 32.13 -15.36
CA GLY A 359 -14.31 33.16 -16.18
C GLY A 359 -12.83 33.35 -15.87
N ASN A 360 -12.33 32.89 -14.71
CA ASN A 360 -10.91 32.89 -14.37
C ASN A 360 -10.22 31.55 -14.65
N GLY A 361 -10.99 30.51 -14.94
CA GLY A 361 -10.46 29.17 -15.18
C GLY A 361 -9.87 29.01 -16.57
N GLU A 362 -8.77 28.29 -16.67
CA GLU A 362 -8.08 28.03 -17.92
C GLU A 362 -7.75 26.54 -18.07
N VAL A 363 -8.00 25.98 -19.25
CA VAL A 363 -7.49 24.67 -19.67
C VAL A 363 -6.73 24.82 -20.96
N LYS A 364 -5.47 24.39 -20.96
CA LYS A 364 -4.61 24.58 -22.14
C LYS A 364 -3.68 23.42 -22.38
N ASN A 365 -3.22 23.34 -23.64
CA ASN A 365 -2.16 22.43 -24.11
C ASN A 365 -2.44 20.96 -23.74
N LEU A 366 -3.71 20.53 -23.78
CA LEU A 366 -4.16 19.23 -23.31
C LEU A 366 -4.69 18.36 -24.46
N GLN A 367 -4.30 17.09 -24.46
CA GLN A 367 -4.81 16.11 -25.39
C GLN A 367 -5.54 14.98 -24.64
N LEU A 368 -6.87 14.88 -24.78
CA LEU A 368 -7.67 13.75 -24.31
C LEU A 368 -7.74 12.69 -25.41
N VAL A 369 -7.29 11.48 -25.12
CA VAL A 369 -7.16 10.39 -26.10
C VAL A 369 -8.02 9.21 -25.67
N ASP A 370 -8.81 8.70 -26.60
CA ASP A 370 -9.68 7.52 -26.39
C ASP A 370 -10.63 7.73 -25.19
N VAL A 371 -11.32 8.88 -25.12
CA VAL A 371 -12.38 9.07 -24.11
C VAL A 371 -13.57 8.17 -24.41
N ASP A 372 -14.23 7.68 -23.36
CA ASP A 372 -15.45 6.88 -23.47
C ASP A 372 -16.51 7.39 -22.47
N TYR A 373 -17.40 8.26 -22.96
CA TYR A 373 -18.46 8.86 -22.16
C TYR A 373 -19.82 8.27 -22.57
N ASP A 374 -20.51 7.68 -21.58
CA ASP A 374 -21.81 7.05 -21.77
C ASP A 374 -22.84 7.58 -20.76
N VAL A 375 -23.63 8.57 -21.17
CA VAL A 375 -24.72 9.15 -20.36
C VAL A 375 -26.03 8.46 -20.73
N LYS A 376 -26.46 7.48 -19.92
CA LYS A 376 -27.59 6.59 -20.20
C LYS A 376 -28.97 7.24 -19.99
N GLN A 377 -29.04 8.35 -19.30
CA GLN A 377 -30.26 9.07 -18.97
C GLN A 377 -30.27 10.47 -19.61
N VAL A 378 -30.94 11.41 -18.96
CA VAL A 378 -30.94 12.82 -19.36
C VAL A 378 -29.61 13.44 -18.90
N GLY A 379 -28.89 14.06 -19.82
CA GLY A 379 -27.65 14.76 -19.52
C GLY A 379 -27.00 15.31 -20.77
N ALA A 380 -26.03 16.17 -20.59
CA ALA A 380 -25.27 16.76 -21.68
C ALA A 380 -23.77 16.48 -21.42
N SER A 381 -22.96 16.43 -22.45
CA SER A 381 -21.56 16.09 -22.33
C SER A 381 -20.69 17.00 -23.18
N GLY A 382 -19.55 17.39 -22.66
CA GLY A 382 -18.47 17.99 -23.43
C GLY A 382 -17.21 17.20 -23.24
N GLY A 383 -16.41 16.99 -24.24
CA GLY A 383 -15.17 16.24 -24.11
C GLY A 383 -14.27 16.79 -23.01
N ILE A 384 -14.13 18.11 -22.95
CA ILE A 384 -13.36 18.80 -21.90
C ILE A 384 -14.28 19.35 -20.81
N VAL A 385 -15.33 20.08 -21.20
CA VAL A 385 -16.17 20.77 -20.22
C VAL A 385 -17.65 20.74 -20.60
N HIS A 386 -18.53 20.61 -19.60
CA HIS A 386 -19.97 20.78 -19.83
C HIS A 386 -20.33 22.28 -19.96
N ILE A 387 -19.91 23.16 -19.04
CA ILE A 387 -20.19 24.59 -19.04
C ILE A 387 -18.90 25.40 -19.01
N ASN A 388 -18.55 26.06 -20.09
CA ASN A 388 -17.34 26.89 -20.20
C ASN A 388 -17.69 28.38 -20.08
N HIS A 389 -17.22 29.04 -19.01
CA HIS A 389 -17.16 30.50 -18.93
C HIS A 389 -15.72 31.02 -18.99
N GLY A 390 -14.71 30.12 -19.01
CA GLY A 390 -13.28 30.41 -19.01
C GLY A 390 -12.65 30.31 -20.38
N THR A 391 -11.42 29.85 -20.40
CA THR A 391 -10.60 29.79 -21.61
C THR A 391 -10.15 28.35 -21.87
N LEU A 392 -10.38 27.84 -23.06
CA LEU A 392 -9.84 26.61 -23.60
C LEU A 392 -8.90 26.94 -24.76
N THR A 393 -7.61 26.56 -24.67
CA THR A 393 -6.62 26.86 -25.69
C THR A 393 -5.76 25.66 -26.04
N ALA A 394 -5.61 25.36 -27.32
CA ALA A 394 -4.77 24.27 -27.81
C ALA A 394 -5.12 22.92 -27.14
N CYS A 395 -6.38 22.56 -27.15
CA CYS A 395 -6.88 21.30 -26.57
C CYS A 395 -7.46 20.40 -27.65
N SER A 396 -7.36 19.09 -27.44
CA SER A 396 -7.93 18.10 -28.33
C SER A 396 -8.65 16.97 -27.62
N VAL A 397 -9.62 16.36 -28.30
CA VAL A 397 -10.34 15.20 -27.82
C VAL A 397 -10.51 14.18 -28.95
N THR A 398 -10.20 12.91 -28.64
CA THR A 398 -10.55 11.75 -29.47
C THR A 398 -11.30 10.71 -28.65
N GLY A 399 -12.13 9.90 -29.30
CA GLY A 399 -12.87 8.81 -28.64
C GLY A 399 -14.37 8.87 -28.89
N THR A 400 -15.18 8.41 -27.93
CA THR A 400 -16.63 8.26 -28.05
C THR A 400 -17.37 9.06 -26.98
N ILE A 401 -18.36 9.85 -27.38
CA ILE A 401 -19.22 10.61 -26.47
C ILE A 401 -20.66 10.29 -26.80
N THR A 402 -21.34 9.56 -25.90
CA THR A 402 -22.74 9.14 -26.10
C THR A 402 -23.62 9.70 -24.99
N THR A 403 -24.74 10.29 -25.40
CA THR A 403 -25.82 10.70 -24.49
C THR A 403 -27.16 10.16 -25.00
N ALA A 404 -27.91 9.45 -24.15
CA ALA A 404 -29.19 8.86 -24.60
C ALA A 404 -30.26 9.93 -24.89
N ARG A 405 -30.30 10.99 -24.11
CA ARG A 405 -31.30 12.08 -24.22
C ARG A 405 -30.66 13.44 -23.89
N GLY A 406 -29.60 13.80 -24.60
CA GLY A 406 -28.89 15.04 -24.32
C GLY A 406 -28.14 15.56 -25.53
N ASN A 407 -27.41 16.62 -25.30
CA ASN A 407 -26.70 17.37 -26.33
C ASN A 407 -25.20 17.24 -26.13
N PRO A 408 -24.55 16.27 -26.75
CA PRO A 408 -23.10 16.08 -26.60
C PRO A 408 -22.32 17.02 -27.53
N ALA A 409 -21.12 17.42 -27.06
CA ALA A 409 -20.14 18.12 -27.86
C ALA A 409 -18.74 17.52 -27.71
N GLY A 410 -17.93 17.63 -28.74
CA GLY A 410 -16.55 17.11 -28.72
C GLY A 410 -15.63 17.88 -27.79
N ILE A 411 -15.83 19.19 -27.60
CA ILE A 411 -15.02 20.05 -26.74
C ILE A 411 -15.80 20.57 -25.54
N ALA A 412 -16.83 21.42 -25.78
CA ALA A 412 -17.63 22.02 -24.72
C ALA A 412 -19.14 21.93 -25.04
N CYS A 413 -19.97 21.50 -24.07
CA CYS A 413 -21.42 21.49 -24.36
C CYS A 413 -21.99 22.91 -24.45
N LEU A 414 -21.79 23.73 -23.42
CA LEU A 414 -22.22 25.12 -23.38
C LEU A 414 -21.01 26.05 -23.32
N ASN A 415 -20.81 26.86 -24.34
CA ASN A 415 -19.71 27.84 -24.38
C ASN A 415 -20.22 29.28 -24.16
N TYR A 416 -19.82 29.86 -23.05
CA TYR A 416 -19.97 31.26 -22.66
C TYR A 416 -18.62 31.94 -22.44
N GLY A 417 -17.52 31.35 -22.91
CA GLY A 417 -16.16 31.80 -22.81
C GLY A 417 -15.43 31.58 -24.14
N THR A 418 -14.12 31.47 -24.07
CA THR A 418 -13.28 31.39 -25.26
C THR A 418 -12.76 29.98 -25.52
N ILE A 419 -12.86 29.53 -26.80
CA ILE A 419 -12.27 28.29 -27.30
C ILE A 419 -11.35 28.63 -28.47
N THR A 420 -10.04 28.33 -28.37
CA THR A 420 -9.08 28.72 -29.40
C THR A 420 -8.19 27.55 -29.80
N ALA A 421 -8.05 27.32 -31.10
CA ALA A 421 -7.17 26.32 -31.69
C ALA A 421 -7.34 24.91 -31.10
N CYS A 422 -8.59 24.52 -30.85
CA CYS A 422 -8.97 23.21 -30.36
C CYS A 422 -9.48 22.31 -31.48
N TRP A 423 -9.36 21.00 -31.32
CA TRP A 423 -9.89 20.06 -32.30
C TRP A 423 -10.51 18.81 -31.68
N PHE A 424 -11.45 18.23 -32.42
CA PHE A 424 -12.12 16.98 -32.08
C PHE A 424 -12.09 16.00 -33.25
N ASN A 425 -11.78 14.73 -32.98
CA ASN A 425 -11.95 13.64 -33.95
C ASN A 425 -12.45 12.38 -33.24
N GLY A 426 -13.71 12.04 -33.42
CA GLY A 426 -14.33 10.92 -32.75
C GLY A 426 -15.79 10.69 -33.11
N THR A 427 -16.42 9.82 -32.35
CA THR A 427 -17.83 9.48 -32.49
C THR A 427 -18.68 10.24 -31.47
N ILE A 428 -19.71 10.92 -31.91
CA ILE A 428 -20.67 11.62 -31.06
C ILE A 428 -22.06 11.08 -31.33
N THR A 429 -22.82 10.75 -30.29
CA THR A 429 -24.22 10.29 -30.41
C THR A 429 -25.10 10.96 -29.36
N GLY A 430 -26.20 11.53 -29.78
CA GLY A 430 -27.13 12.21 -28.88
C GLY A 430 -28.30 12.87 -29.63
N THR A 431 -29.02 13.76 -28.96
CA THR A 431 -30.17 14.46 -29.56
C THR A 431 -29.72 15.56 -30.53
N THR A 432 -28.73 16.35 -30.14
CA THR A 432 -28.15 17.42 -30.97
C THR A 432 -26.63 17.39 -30.85
N PRO A 433 -25.95 16.43 -31.53
CA PRO A 433 -24.51 16.31 -31.48
C PRO A 433 -23.80 17.46 -32.19
N SER A 434 -22.65 17.87 -31.66
CA SER A 434 -21.81 18.92 -32.24
C SER A 434 -20.32 18.64 -31.97
N ASN A 435 -19.47 18.98 -32.92
CA ASN A 435 -18.06 18.60 -32.83
C ASN A 435 -17.25 19.51 -31.90
N ILE A 436 -17.57 20.82 -31.82
CA ILE A 436 -16.85 21.76 -30.96
C ILE A 436 -17.73 22.22 -29.80
N ALA A 437 -18.88 22.79 -30.06
CA ALA A 437 -19.82 23.19 -29.01
C ALA A 437 -21.27 22.94 -29.40
N THR A 438 -22.11 22.48 -28.44
CA THR A 438 -23.55 22.40 -28.74
C THR A 438 -24.18 23.79 -28.78
N ASN A 439 -23.86 24.65 -27.81
CA ASN A 439 -24.29 26.04 -27.77
C ASN A 439 -23.05 26.93 -27.67
N ASN A 440 -22.96 27.93 -28.55
CA ASN A 440 -21.94 28.97 -28.50
C ASN A 440 -22.58 30.34 -28.27
N SER A 441 -22.21 31.01 -27.18
CA SER A 441 -22.67 32.37 -26.87
C SER A 441 -21.50 33.37 -26.71
N ASP A 442 -20.26 32.97 -27.01
CA ASP A 442 -19.08 33.83 -26.96
C ASP A 442 -18.15 33.52 -28.15
N THR A 443 -16.89 33.24 -27.99
CA THR A 443 -15.89 33.17 -29.04
C THR A 443 -15.31 31.79 -29.26
N ILE A 444 -15.38 31.29 -30.48
CA ILE A 444 -14.68 30.11 -30.98
C ILE A 444 -13.78 30.53 -32.13
N THR A 445 -12.47 30.28 -32.05
CA THR A 445 -11.49 30.70 -33.04
C THR A 445 -10.62 29.54 -33.51
N ALA A 446 -10.49 29.36 -34.81
CA ALA A 446 -9.60 28.38 -35.45
C ALA A 446 -9.73 26.97 -34.88
N CYS A 447 -10.97 26.47 -34.75
CA CYS A 447 -11.24 25.13 -34.25
C CYS A 447 -11.58 24.18 -35.40
N TYR A 448 -11.13 22.91 -35.28
CA TYR A 448 -11.24 21.94 -36.35
C TYR A 448 -11.85 20.62 -35.86
N PHE A 449 -12.46 19.89 -36.76
CA PHE A 449 -13.02 18.58 -36.41
C PHE A 449 -13.02 17.62 -37.60
N GLY A 450 -12.91 16.31 -37.33
CA GLY A 450 -13.07 15.27 -38.33
C GLY A 450 -14.54 15.16 -38.75
N GLU A 451 -14.79 15.03 -40.07
CA GLU A 451 -16.13 14.92 -40.60
C GLU A 451 -16.82 13.64 -40.12
N ASN A 452 -17.95 13.81 -39.43
CA ASN A 452 -18.76 12.71 -38.88
C ASN A 452 -20.27 12.94 -39.09
N GLY A 453 -20.59 13.86 -40.00
CA GLY A 453 -21.98 14.21 -40.33
C GLY A 453 -22.62 15.30 -39.47
N TYR A 454 -21.86 15.84 -38.48
CA TYR A 454 -22.35 16.93 -37.63
C TYR A 454 -21.49 18.18 -37.79
N GLY A 455 -22.11 19.36 -37.56
CA GLY A 455 -21.42 20.65 -37.60
C GLY A 455 -20.50 20.89 -36.37
N GLY A 456 -19.71 21.96 -36.47
CA GLY A 456 -18.89 22.42 -35.35
C GLY A 456 -19.74 22.93 -34.19
N VAL A 457 -20.83 23.68 -34.47
CA VAL A 457 -21.75 24.27 -33.48
C VAL A 457 -23.18 24.05 -33.92
N ALA A 458 -24.06 23.66 -32.97
CA ALA A 458 -25.51 23.47 -33.28
C ALA A 458 -26.33 24.76 -33.11
N TRP A 459 -26.12 25.47 -31.99
CA TRP A 459 -26.79 26.73 -31.70
C TRP A 459 -25.76 27.83 -31.49
N ASP A 460 -25.63 28.73 -32.47
CA ASP A 460 -24.58 29.77 -32.46
C ASP A 460 -25.20 31.15 -32.25
N PHE A 461 -24.86 31.78 -31.16
CA PHE A 461 -25.21 33.14 -30.76
C PHE A 461 -23.98 34.03 -30.57
N GLY A 462 -22.79 33.50 -30.82
CA GLY A 462 -21.50 34.12 -30.61
C GLY A 462 -20.74 34.38 -31.92
N THR A 463 -19.44 34.28 -31.85
CA THR A 463 -18.53 34.29 -33.01
C THR A 463 -17.95 32.89 -33.18
N THR A 464 -18.09 32.30 -34.33
CA THR A 464 -17.70 30.91 -34.59
C THR A 464 -16.82 30.83 -35.84
N ASP A 465 -15.61 30.27 -35.63
CA ASP A 465 -14.66 29.89 -36.67
C ASP A 465 -14.30 28.39 -36.49
N THR A 466 -15.05 27.54 -37.20
CA THR A 466 -14.90 26.08 -37.12
C THR A 466 -14.89 25.46 -38.51
N HIS A 467 -14.03 24.45 -38.72
CA HIS A 467 -13.81 23.81 -40.00
C HIS A 467 -13.81 22.29 -39.91
N ALA A 468 -14.46 21.64 -40.86
CA ALA A 468 -14.40 20.17 -40.98
C ALA A 468 -13.19 19.74 -41.80
N ILE A 469 -12.61 18.61 -41.42
CA ILE A 469 -11.58 17.85 -42.18
C ILE A 469 -12.23 16.56 -42.66
N GLY A 470 -12.22 16.33 -43.97
CA GLY A 470 -12.77 15.13 -44.56
C GLY A 470 -12.09 13.85 -44.10
N THR A 471 -12.82 12.74 -44.17
CA THR A 471 -12.37 11.44 -43.65
C THR A 471 -11.05 10.94 -44.26
N ASP A 472 -10.78 11.28 -45.51
CA ASP A 472 -9.56 10.90 -46.25
C ASP A 472 -8.60 12.09 -46.45
N GLU A 473 -8.84 13.19 -45.79
CA GLU A 473 -8.05 14.42 -45.92
C GLU A 473 -6.97 14.51 -44.83
N SER A 474 -5.84 15.10 -45.21
CA SER A 474 -4.76 15.40 -44.25
C SER A 474 -5.22 16.51 -43.26
N TRP A 475 -4.80 16.37 -42.01
CA TRP A 475 -5.00 17.39 -40.97
C TRP A 475 -4.00 18.57 -41.06
N GLN A 476 -3.14 18.62 -42.10
CA GLN A 476 -2.23 19.75 -42.29
C GLN A 476 -2.93 21.11 -42.42
N PRO A 477 -4.07 21.26 -43.14
CA PRO A 477 -4.83 22.50 -43.16
C PRO A 477 -5.34 22.96 -41.78
N ALA A 478 -5.69 22.00 -40.90
CA ALA A 478 -6.07 22.31 -39.52
C ALA A 478 -4.90 22.87 -38.72
N ILE A 479 -3.72 22.27 -38.86
CA ILE A 479 -2.48 22.72 -38.21
C ILE A 479 -2.14 24.15 -38.68
N ASP A 480 -2.15 24.38 -39.97
CA ASP A 480 -1.86 25.68 -40.59
C ASP A 480 -2.83 26.77 -40.15
N GLY A 481 -4.10 26.42 -39.88
CA GLY A 481 -5.12 27.34 -39.40
C GLY A 481 -5.08 27.58 -37.89
N MET A 482 -4.77 26.55 -37.08
CA MET A 482 -4.72 26.64 -35.62
C MET A 482 -3.48 27.41 -35.11
N ASN A 483 -2.30 27.15 -35.68
CA ASN A 483 -1.04 27.71 -35.18
C ASN A 483 -0.96 29.25 -35.17
N PRO A 484 -1.50 29.98 -36.15
CA PRO A 484 -1.53 31.44 -36.07
C PRO A 484 -2.33 31.98 -34.88
N ALA A 485 -3.37 31.26 -34.44
CA ALA A 485 -4.16 31.63 -33.27
C ALA A 485 -3.43 31.32 -31.92
N LEU A 486 -2.34 30.58 -31.95
CA LEU A 486 -1.50 30.27 -30.80
C LEU A 486 -0.30 31.23 -30.64
N THR A 487 -0.45 32.50 -31.02
CA THR A 487 0.56 33.50 -30.78
C THR A 487 0.77 33.70 -29.28
N GLY A 488 2.03 33.52 -28.80
CA GLY A 488 2.37 33.65 -27.38
C GLY A 488 2.18 32.36 -26.56
N ASN A 489 1.62 31.28 -27.15
CA ASN A 489 1.63 29.98 -26.54
C ASN A 489 2.98 29.28 -26.78
N ASP A 490 3.51 28.59 -25.78
CA ASP A 490 4.77 27.85 -25.89
C ASP A 490 4.67 26.58 -26.75
N TYR A 491 3.46 26.18 -27.11
CA TYR A 491 3.18 24.97 -27.89
C TYR A 491 2.58 25.33 -29.26
N GLN A 492 2.76 24.42 -30.20
CA GLN A 492 2.18 24.44 -31.54
C GLN A 492 1.67 23.07 -31.92
N TRP A 493 0.71 23.03 -32.82
CA TRP A 493 0.26 21.79 -33.45
C TRP A 493 1.23 21.37 -34.54
N VAL A 494 1.56 20.08 -34.60
CA VAL A 494 2.33 19.44 -35.67
C VAL A 494 1.63 18.14 -36.07
N LEU A 495 1.90 17.63 -37.26
CA LEU A 495 1.33 16.35 -37.69
C LEU A 495 1.97 15.21 -36.92
N GLY A 496 1.15 14.42 -36.23
CA GLY A 496 1.58 13.25 -35.51
C GLY A 496 1.71 11.99 -36.37
N PRO A 497 2.14 10.87 -35.77
CA PRO A 497 2.35 9.60 -36.49
C PRO A 497 1.04 8.98 -37.02
N ASP A 498 -0.11 9.32 -36.43
CA ASP A 498 -1.44 8.82 -36.83
C ASP A 498 -2.18 9.81 -37.76
N ASP A 499 -1.45 10.70 -38.44
CA ASP A 499 -1.96 11.80 -39.25
C ASP A 499 -2.91 12.76 -38.53
N LEU A 500 -2.98 12.75 -37.21
CA LEU A 500 -3.71 13.68 -36.37
C LEU A 500 -2.77 14.76 -35.77
N PRO A 501 -3.28 15.97 -35.49
CA PRO A 501 -2.45 16.99 -34.84
C PRO A 501 -2.05 16.58 -33.43
N VAL A 502 -0.78 16.79 -33.07
CA VAL A 502 -0.24 16.63 -31.72
C VAL A 502 0.47 17.90 -31.29
N LEU A 503 0.50 18.17 -29.99
CA LEU A 503 1.17 19.34 -29.47
C LEU A 503 2.69 19.09 -29.35
N GLN A 504 3.47 20.07 -29.76
CA GLN A 504 4.91 20.11 -29.64
C GLN A 504 5.33 21.45 -29.05
N LYS A 505 6.23 21.44 -28.07
CA LYS A 505 6.83 22.67 -27.53
C LYS A 505 7.61 23.38 -28.62
N LYS A 506 7.42 24.70 -28.77
CA LYS A 506 8.17 25.52 -29.71
C LYS A 506 9.67 25.57 -29.28
N GLN A 507 10.55 25.53 -30.28
CA GLN A 507 11.99 25.59 -30.05
C GLN A 507 12.44 27.03 -29.81
#